data_46fe655cb00d351289368fef28a54da7
#
_entry.id   46fe655cb00d351289368fef28a54da7
#
_cell.length_a   1.000
_cell.length_b   1.000
_cell.length_c   1.000
_cell.angle_alpha   90.00
_cell.angle_beta   90.00
_cell.angle_gamma   90.00
#
_symmetry.space_group_name_H-M   'P 1'
#
loop_
_entity.id
_entity.type
_entity.pdbx_description
1 polymer ?
#
loop_
_entity_poly.entity_id
_entity_poly.type
_entity_poly.pdbx_seq_one_letter_code
_entity_poly.pdbx_strand_id
1 'polypeptide(L)'
;MPSTANTFAAFAQRADYSLLEKLRPDPQATSDGEDHKARQVFSGHWVPVTPTAIPEPEYIAHSSTLFAELGLSDELAHDEQFKRLFSGDITAAAAPMRPYGWATGYALSIYGSEYIQQCPFGTGNGYGDGRAMSIIEGVFEGQRWEMQLKGGGPTPYCRGADGRAVLRSSVREFLAQEFMHALGVPTSRSLTLYRSSSERVLRPWYSEQSRSLD
;
A
#
# COMPACT_ATOMS: atom_id res chain seq x y z
N MET A 1 -1.37 31.23 -2.41
CA MET A 1 -0.76 30.01 -1.85
C MET A 1 -1.85 28.95 -1.79
N PRO A 2 -1.60 27.73 -2.20
CA PRO A 2 -2.58 26.68 -1.97
C PRO A 2 -2.85 26.56 -0.47
N SER A 3 -4.09 26.38 -0.09
CA SER A 3 -4.47 26.26 1.32
C SER A 3 -4.08 24.87 1.83
N THR A 4 -3.49 24.81 3.01
CA THR A 4 -3.24 23.54 3.70
C THR A 4 -4.55 22.76 3.86
N ALA A 5 -4.56 21.51 3.43
CA ALA A 5 -5.72 20.64 3.63
C ALA A 5 -5.76 20.20 5.09
N ASN A 6 -6.75 20.69 5.83
CA ASN A 6 -6.96 20.39 7.24
C ASN A 6 -8.18 19.49 7.49
N THR A 7 -8.88 19.08 6.43
CA THR A 7 -10.03 18.18 6.50
C THR A 7 -9.86 17.05 5.49
N PHE A 8 -10.45 15.90 5.79
CA PHE A 8 -10.46 14.77 4.87
C PHE A 8 -11.11 15.13 3.50
N ALA A 9 -12.16 15.95 3.49
CA ALA A 9 -12.79 16.41 2.26
C ALA A 9 -11.81 17.24 1.39
N ALA A 10 -11.03 18.14 2.00
CA ALA A 10 -10.03 18.92 1.28
C ALA A 10 -8.88 18.05 0.76
N PHE A 11 -8.49 17.03 1.50
CA PHE A 11 -7.55 16.00 1.05
C PHE A 11 -8.10 15.23 -0.15
N ALA A 12 -9.34 14.74 -0.08
CA ALA A 12 -9.97 13.98 -1.15
C ALA A 12 -10.03 14.75 -2.47
N GLN A 13 -10.22 16.07 -2.44
CA GLN A 13 -10.24 16.92 -3.63
C GLN A 13 -8.91 16.99 -4.39
N ARG A 14 -7.81 16.50 -3.79
CA ARG A 14 -6.51 16.41 -4.44
C ARG A 14 -6.36 15.16 -5.33
N ALA A 15 -7.30 14.24 -5.29
CA ALA A 15 -7.29 13.03 -6.10
C ALA A 15 -7.39 13.36 -7.60
N ASP A 16 -6.47 12.78 -8.38
CA ASP A 16 -6.38 12.92 -9.83
C ASP A 16 -5.79 11.62 -10.40
N TYR A 17 -6.60 10.84 -11.07
CA TYR A 17 -6.23 9.52 -11.61
C TYR A 17 -5.83 9.58 -13.10
N SER A 18 -5.45 10.74 -13.59
CA SER A 18 -5.17 10.94 -15.02
C SER A 18 -3.99 10.13 -15.55
N LEU A 19 -3.06 9.70 -14.71
CA LEU A 19 -2.02 8.75 -15.11
C LEU A 19 -2.57 7.33 -15.16
N LEU A 20 -3.27 6.89 -14.12
CA LEU A 20 -3.87 5.56 -14.07
C LEU A 20 -4.83 5.32 -15.24
N GLU A 21 -5.57 6.35 -15.66
CA GLU A 21 -6.50 6.30 -16.80
C GLU A 21 -5.82 6.10 -18.15
N LYS A 22 -4.55 6.44 -18.28
CA LYS A 22 -3.74 6.19 -19.48
C LYS A 22 -3.16 4.79 -19.52
N LEU A 23 -3.17 4.09 -18.40
CA LEU A 23 -2.67 2.73 -18.27
C LEU A 23 -3.79 1.72 -18.48
N ARG A 24 -3.49 0.61 -19.11
CA ARG A 24 -4.48 -0.45 -19.34
C ARG A 24 -4.55 -1.38 -18.14
N PRO A 25 -5.74 -1.64 -17.59
CA PRO A 25 -5.92 -2.68 -16.59
C PRO A 25 -5.67 -4.07 -17.19
N ASP A 26 -5.42 -5.04 -16.33
CA ASP A 26 -5.41 -6.44 -16.73
C ASP A 26 -6.79 -6.86 -17.26
N PRO A 27 -6.89 -7.38 -18.47
CA PRO A 27 -8.18 -7.77 -19.07
C PRO A 27 -8.86 -8.95 -18.36
N GLN A 28 -8.14 -9.69 -17.52
CA GLN A 28 -8.70 -10.79 -16.73
C GLN A 28 -9.14 -10.35 -15.33
N ALA A 29 -8.90 -9.10 -14.97
CA ALA A 29 -9.31 -8.58 -13.68
C ALA A 29 -10.84 -8.44 -13.59
N THR A 30 -11.36 -8.66 -12.38
CA THR A 30 -12.76 -8.33 -12.08
C THR A 30 -12.89 -6.81 -11.86
N SER A 31 -14.00 -6.25 -12.27
CA SER A 31 -14.23 -4.79 -12.15
C SER A 31 -14.61 -4.35 -10.74
N ASP A 32 -14.91 -5.28 -9.86
CA ASP A 32 -15.32 -5.05 -8.47
C ASP A 32 -14.14 -4.89 -7.49
N GLY A 33 -12.91 -5.18 -7.95
CA GLY A 33 -11.73 -5.16 -7.10
C GLY A 33 -11.61 -6.36 -6.15
N GLU A 34 -12.41 -7.39 -6.31
CA GLU A 34 -12.42 -8.59 -5.46
C GLU A 34 -11.44 -9.68 -5.94
N ASP A 35 -10.59 -9.37 -6.91
CA ASP A 35 -9.56 -10.28 -7.41
C ASP A 35 -8.37 -10.38 -6.44
N HIS A 36 -8.59 -11.08 -5.33
CA HIS A 36 -7.59 -11.32 -4.29
C HIS A 36 -6.83 -12.63 -4.47
N LYS A 37 -7.24 -13.46 -5.41
CA LYS A 37 -6.63 -14.77 -5.63
C LYS A 37 -5.27 -14.62 -6.31
N ALA A 38 -4.23 -15.20 -5.70
CA ALA A 38 -2.91 -15.26 -6.29
C ALA A 38 -2.97 -15.98 -7.65
N ARG A 39 -2.53 -15.31 -8.69
CA ARG A 39 -2.47 -15.82 -10.06
C ARG A 39 -1.39 -15.12 -10.86
N GLN A 40 -1.04 -15.66 -12.00
CA GLN A 40 -0.20 -14.95 -12.96
C GLN A 40 -1.00 -13.85 -13.65
N VAL A 41 -0.37 -12.69 -13.83
CA VAL A 41 -0.90 -11.55 -14.58
C VAL A 41 -0.01 -11.38 -15.82
N PHE A 42 -0.56 -11.69 -16.98
CA PHE A 42 0.21 -11.75 -18.23
C PHE A 42 0.17 -10.45 -19.04
N SER A 43 -0.79 -9.59 -18.76
CA SER A 43 -0.98 -8.34 -19.51
C SER A 43 -1.64 -7.26 -18.66
N GLY A 44 -1.59 -6.03 -19.16
CA GLY A 44 -2.03 -4.87 -18.40
C GLY A 44 -0.94 -4.30 -17.50
N HIS A 45 -1.21 -3.13 -16.94
CA HIS A 45 -0.28 -2.42 -16.07
C HIS A 45 -0.70 -2.51 -14.61
N TRP A 46 -1.95 -2.78 -14.36
CA TRP A 46 -2.54 -2.80 -13.02
C TRP A 46 -3.77 -3.70 -12.95
N VAL A 47 -4.09 -4.12 -11.74
CA VAL A 47 -5.27 -4.90 -11.41
C VAL A 47 -6.06 -4.11 -10.37
N PRO A 48 -7.37 -3.85 -10.56
CA PRO A 48 -8.19 -3.27 -9.50
C PRO A 48 -8.27 -4.25 -8.33
N VAL A 49 -8.04 -3.74 -7.12
CA VAL A 49 -8.06 -4.54 -5.90
C VAL A 49 -8.66 -3.73 -4.75
N THR A 50 -9.63 -4.30 -4.07
CA THR A 50 -10.17 -3.71 -2.85
C THR A 50 -9.27 -4.07 -1.67
N PRO A 51 -8.72 -3.10 -0.95
CA PRO A 51 -7.95 -3.37 0.26
C PRO A 51 -8.80 -4.10 1.30
N THR A 52 -8.15 -4.94 2.09
CA THR A 52 -8.77 -5.55 3.27
C THR A 52 -8.42 -4.74 4.50
N ALA A 53 -9.40 -4.08 5.09
CA ALA A 53 -9.19 -3.25 6.26
C ALA A 53 -8.57 -4.04 7.42
N ILE A 54 -7.65 -3.40 8.17
CA ILE A 54 -7.23 -3.92 9.45
C ILE A 54 -8.29 -3.57 10.50
N PRO A 55 -8.69 -4.51 11.37
CA PRO A 55 -9.66 -4.21 12.43
C PRO A 55 -9.03 -3.32 13.51
N GLU A 56 -9.84 -2.47 14.10
CA GLU A 56 -9.46 -1.61 15.23
C GLU A 56 -8.13 -0.87 14.99
N PRO A 57 -8.05 -0.02 13.95
CA PRO A 57 -6.81 0.65 13.61
C PRO A 57 -6.40 1.68 14.67
N GLU A 58 -5.16 1.56 15.14
CA GLU A 58 -4.55 2.50 16.07
C GLU A 58 -3.43 3.27 15.36
N TYR A 59 -3.38 4.57 15.64
CA TYR A 59 -2.30 5.44 15.17
C TYR A 59 -0.98 5.11 15.88
N ILE A 60 0.10 5.07 15.10
CA ILE A 60 1.47 4.90 15.61
C ILE A 60 2.31 6.14 15.29
N ALA A 61 2.35 6.56 14.01
CA ALA A 61 3.20 7.67 13.58
C ALA A 61 2.74 8.23 12.24
N HIS A 62 3.17 9.43 11.93
CA HIS A 62 3.15 10.02 10.59
C HIS A 62 4.43 10.84 10.37
N SER A 63 4.72 11.19 9.13
CA SER A 63 5.82 12.07 8.77
C SER A 63 5.33 13.50 8.63
N SER A 64 5.51 14.33 9.66
CA SER A 64 5.13 15.76 9.62
C SER A 64 5.85 16.50 8.49
N THR A 65 7.07 16.12 8.14
CA THR A 65 7.80 16.71 7.02
C THR A 65 7.13 16.39 5.68
N LEU A 66 6.67 15.15 5.49
CA LEU A 66 5.93 14.78 4.29
C LEU A 66 4.54 15.42 4.26
N PHE A 67 3.85 15.50 5.41
CA PHE A 67 2.57 16.18 5.49
C PHE A 67 2.72 17.66 5.07
N ALA A 68 3.74 18.35 5.56
CA ALA A 68 4.03 19.73 5.15
C ALA A 68 4.36 19.84 3.65
N GLU A 69 5.14 18.91 3.10
CA GLU A 69 5.47 18.85 1.66
C GLU A 69 4.24 18.65 0.78
N LEU A 70 3.28 17.85 1.25
CA LEU A 70 2.01 17.60 0.58
C LEU A 70 0.95 18.70 0.82
N GLY A 71 1.24 19.70 1.63
CA GLY A 71 0.27 20.72 2.03
C GLY A 71 -0.87 20.15 2.89
N LEU A 72 -0.58 19.19 3.77
CA LEU A 72 -1.52 18.57 4.70
C LEU A 72 -1.27 19.06 6.12
N SER A 73 -2.33 19.17 6.92
CA SER A 73 -2.22 19.37 8.36
C SER A 73 -1.91 18.07 9.09
N ASP A 74 -1.03 18.09 10.08
CA ASP A 74 -0.72 16.94 10.94
C ASP A 74 -1.97 16.37 11.63
N GLU A 75 -3.00 17.18 11.84
CA GLU A 75 -4.27 16.76 12.43
C GLU A 75 -4.98 15.68 11.59
N LEU A 76 -4.77 15.68 10.27
CA LEU A 76 -5.34 14.65 9.40
C LEU A 76 -4.88 13.23 9.74
N ALA A 77 -3.68 13.07 10.28
CA ALA A 77 -3.20 11.75 10.70
C ALA A 77 -4.07 11.12 11.80
N HIS A 78 -4.84 11.94 12.51
CA HIS A 78 -5.76 11.54 13.58
C HIS A 78 -7.23 11.63 13.16
N ASP A 79 -7.52 12.14 11.96
CA ASP A 79 -8.88 12.17 11.40
C ASP A 79 -9.40 10.75 11.19
N GLU A 80 -10.65 10.48 11.59
CA GLU A 80 -11.21 9.13 11.57
C GLU A 80 -11.37 8.58 10.15
N GLN A 81 -11.77 9.40 9.17
CA GLN A 81 -11.90 8.95 7.78
C GLN A 81 -10.53 8.71 7.15
N PHE A 82 -9.57 9.57 7.44
CA PHE A 82 -8.19 9.41 6.98
C PHE A 82 -7.57 8.12 7.55
N LYS A 83 -7.73 7.89 8.86
CA LYS A 83 -7.28 6.67 9.52
C LYS A 83 -7.92 5.41 8.90
N ARG A 84 -9.24 5.42 8.70
CA ARG A 84 -9.96 4.31 8.06
C ARG A 84 -9.42 4.03 6.67
N LEU A 85 -9.29 5.05 5.83
CA LEU A 85 -8.79 4.90 4.46
C LEU A 85 -7.37 4.30 4.43
N PHE A 86 -6.45 4.89 5.20
CA PHE A 86 -5.06 4.43 5.24
C PHE A 86 -4.84 3.16 6.08
N SER A 87 -5.90 2.64 6.67
CA SER A 87 -5.96 1.32 7.30
C SER A 87 -6.64 0.26 6.42
N GLY A 88 -6.94 0.61 5.16
CA GLY A 88 -7.48 -0.30 4.16
C GLY A 88 -9.00 -0.31 4.04
N ASP A 89 -9.71 0.50 4.80
CA ASP A 89 -11.16 0.65 4.65
C ASP A 89 -11.47 1.65 3.52
N ILE A 90 -11.51 1.14 2.31
CA ILE A 90 -11.76 1.95 1.12
C ILE A 90 -13.18 2.56 1.10
N THR A 91 -14.11 2.07 1.92
CA THR A 91 -15.44 2.67 2.03
C THR A 91 -15.41 4.07 2.65
N ALA A 92 -14.30 4.45 3.28
CA ALA A 92 -14.05 5.80 3.76
C ALA A 92 -13.69 6.79 2.63
N ALA A 93 -13.40 6.31 1.41
CA ALA A 93 -13.09 7.17 0.28
C ALA A 93 -14.25 8.11 -0.03
N ALA A 94 -13.94 9.39 -0.24
CA ALA A 94 -14.91 10.42 -0.59
C ALA A 94 -14.65 10.91 -2.02
N ALA A 95 -15.72 11.27 -2.74
CA ALA A 95 -15.56 11.83 -4.09
C ALA A 95 -14.59 13.03 -4.10
N PRO A 96 -13.69 13.13 -5.09
CA PRO A 96 -13.57 12.36 -6.32
C PRO A 96 -12.70 11.09 -6.20
N MET A 97 -12.36 10.62 -4.99
CA MET A 97 -11.56 9.41 -4.82
C MET A 97 -12.30 8.17 -5.36
N ARG A 98 -11.55 7.23 -5.89
CA ARG A 98 -12.10 5.95 -6.37
C ARG A 98 -12.43 5.03 -5.19
N PRO A 99 -13.51 4.24 -5.30
CA PRO A 99 -13.93 3.29 -4.26
C PRO A 99 -13.17 1.95 -4.32
N TYR A 100 -12.02 1.92 -4.95
CA TYR A 100 -11.14 0.75 -5.06
C TYR A 100 -9.69 1.20 -5.18
N GLY A 101 -8.78 0.32 -4.78
CA GLY A 101 -7.35 0.46 -5.03
C GLY A 101 -6.91 -0.31 -6.27
N TRP A 102 -5.62 -0.35 -6.50
CA TRP A 102 -5.03 -1.15 -7.58
C TRP A 102 -3.68 -1.71 -7.16
N ALA A 103 -3.39 -2.89 -7.65
CA ALA A 103 -2.08 -3.52 -7.53
C ALA A 103 -1.36 -3.49 -8.87
N THR A 104 -0.05 -3.37 -8.83
CA THR A 104 0.80 -3.40 -10.02
C THR A 104 1.80 -4.55 -9.93
N GLY A 105 2.40 -4.93 -11.05
CA GLY A 105 3.48 -5.91 -11.09
C GLY A 105 4.72 -5.50 -10.30
N TYR A 106 4.76 -4.29 -9.77
CA TYR A 106 5.86 -3.80 -8.93
C TYR A 106 6.16 -4.72 -7.75
N ALA A 107 5.12 -5.23 -7.09
CA ALA A 107 5.30 -6.13 -5.96
C ALA A 107 6.06 -7.43 -6.31
N LEU A 108 6.00 -7.86 -7.56
CA LEU A 108 6.83 -8.95 -8.09
C LEU A 108 8.13 -8.45 -8.71
N SER A 109 8.09 -7.28 -9.31
CA SER A 109 9.19 -6.74 -10.11
C SER A 109 10.30 -6.08 -9.29
N ILE A 110 10.12 -5.94 -7.98
CA ILE A 110 11.08 -5.24 -7.11
C ILE A 110 12.49 -5.84 -7.18
N TYR A 111 12.59 -7.12 -7.51
CA TYR A 111 13.85 -7.82 -7.75
C TYR A 111 14.08 -8.14 -9.25
N GLY A 112 13.32 -7.49 -10.14
CA GLY A 112 13.42 -7.67 -11.58
C GLY A 112 12.67 -8.91 -12.05
N SER A 113 13.27 -9.71 -12.84
CA SER A 113 12.69 -10.88 -13.46
C SER A 113 12.54 -12.07 -12.51
N GLU A 114 11.66 -12.98 -12.85
CA GLU A 114 11.43 -14.24 -12.15
C GLU A 114 12.62 -15.19 -12.35
N TYR A 115 13.69 -14.96 -11.63
CA TYR A 115 14.81 -15.88 -11.68
C TYR A 115 14.56 -17.05 -10.73
N ILE A 116 14.54 -18.25 -11.29
CA ILE A 116 14.43 -19.51 -10.52
C ILE A 116 15.52 -19.56 -9.44
N GLN A 117 16.72 -19.08 -9.75
CA GLN A 117 17.84 -19.05 -8.81
C GLN A 117 17.60 -18.11 -7.61
N GLN A 118 16.75 -17.11 -7.76
CA GLN A 118 16.46 -16.16 -6.70
C GLN A 118 15.19 -16.51 -5.94
N CYS A 119 14.40 -17.44 -6.44
CA CYS A 119 13.20 -17.92 -5.79
C CYS A 119 13.57 -18.91 -4.69
N PRO A 120 13.23 -18.64 -3.41
CA PRO A 120 13.55 -19.57 -2.33
C PRO A 120 12.86 -20.93 -2.46
N PHE A 121 11.82 -21.02 -3.28
CA PHE A 121 11.09 -22.26 -3.54
C PHE A 121 11.50 -22.95 -4.86
N GLY A 122 12.39 -22.35 -5.63
CA GLY A 122 12.83 -22.89 -6.92
C GLY A 122 11.76 -22.92 -8.01
N THR A 123 10.67 -22.17 -7.84
CA THR A 123 9.53 -22.16 -8.76
C THR A 123 9.54 -20.97 -9.74
N GLY A 124 10.45 -20.02 -9.57
CA GLY A 124 10.54 -18.84 -10.40
C GLY A 124 9.52 -17.75 -10.07
N ASN A 125 8.90 -17.79 -8.90
CA ASN A 125 7.84 -16.84 -8.51
C ASN A 125 8.34 -15.46 -8.04
N GLY A 126 9.60 -15.14 -8.19
CA GLY A 126 10.17 -13.87 -7.75
C GLY A 126 10.09 -13.66 -6.24
N TYR A 127 10.47 -12.46 -5.80
CA TYR A 127 10.55 -12.12 -4.37
C TYR A 127 9.45 -11.20 -3.86
N GLY A 128 8.60 -10.66 -4.71
CA GLY A 128 7.48 -9.84 -4.29
C GLY A 128 6.46 -10.64 -3.46
N ASP A 129 5.87 -10.01 -2.47
CA ASP A 129 4.82 -10.62 -1.65
C ASP A 129 3.42 -10.08 -1.95
N GLY A 130 3.31 -9.18 -2.92
CA GLY A 130 2.05 -8.66 -3.43
C GLY A 130 1.20 -7.87 -2.46
N ARG A 131 1.76 -7.42 -1.33
CA ARG A 131 1.02 -6.72 -0.27
C ARG A 131 1.04 -5.19 -0.38
N ALA A 132 1.60 -4.65 -1.46
CA ALA A 132 1.55 -3.23 -1.77
C ALA A 132 0.43 -2.97 -2.77
N MET A 133 -0.48 -2.06 -2.43
CA MET A 133 -1.54 -1.63 -3.33
C MET A 133 -1.75 -0.14 -3.23
N SER A 134 -1.97 0.49 -4.37
CA SER A 134 -2.21 1.91 -4.48
C SER A 134 -3.69 2.21 -4.21
N ILE A 135 -3.97 3.30 -3.52
CA ILE A 135 -5.33 3.71 -3.19
C ILE A 135 -5.64 5.12 -3.67
N ILE A 136 -4.63 5.95 -3.85
CA ILE A 136 -4.78 7.32 -4.31
C ILE A 136 -3.67 7.63 -5.31
N GLU A 137 -4.05 8.26 -6.40
CA GLU A 137 -3.20 9.08 -7.23
C GLU A 137 -3.74 10.51 -7.15
N GLY A 138 -2.87 11.50 -7.02
CA GLY A 138 -3.30 12.87 -6.84
C GLY A 138 -2.22 13.90 -7.09
N VAL A 139 -2.63 15.17 -7.12
CA VAL A 139 -1.72 16.30 -7.27
C VAL A 139 -1.70 17.09 -5.97
N PHE A 140 -0.55 17.08 -5.31
CA PHE A 140 -0.30 17.75 -4.04
C PHE A 140 0.80 18.78 -4.24
N GLU A 141 0.54 20.03 -3.90
CA GLU A 141 1.46 21.17 -4.08
C GLU A 141 2.10 21.21 -5.49
N GLY A 142 1.32 20.88 -6.51
CA GLY A 142 1.75 20.88 -7.91
C GLY A 142 2.55 19.66 -8.36
N GLN A 143 2.77 18.69 -7.47
CA GLN A 143 3.47 17.45 -7.78
C GLN A 143 2.50 16.27 -7.76
N ARG A 144 2.72 15.30 -8.66
CA ARG A 144 1.94 14.06 -8.69
C ARG A 144 2.51 13.05 -7.72
N TRP A 145 1.62 12.49 -6.93
CA TRP A 145 1.92 11.48 -5.94
C TRP A 145 1.01 10.28 -6.11
N GLU A 146 1.53 9.12 -5.82
CA GLU A 146 0.79 7.87 -5.66
C GLU A 146 0.95 7.41 -4.22
N MET A 147 -0.16 7.12 -3.54
CA MET A 147 -0.16 6.66 -2.16
C MET A 147 -0.55 5.19 -2.12
N GLN A 148 0.31 4.39 -1.48
CA GLN A 148 0.18 2.96 -1.40
C GLN A 148 -0.01 2.50 0.04
N LEU A 149 -0.84 1.48 0.21
CA LEU A 149 -0.89 0.68 1.42
C LEU A 149 0.15 -0.43 1.35
N LYS A 150 0.90 -0.62 2.41
CA LYS A 150 1.77 -1.79 2.60
C LYS A 150 1.16 -2.68 3.68
N GLY A 151 0.73 -3.86 3.30
CA GLY A 151 0.00 -4.74 4.20
C GLY A 151 -1.54 -4.60 4.13
N GLY A 152 -2.05 -4.03 3.05
CA GLY A 152 -3.48 -3.82 2.81
C GLY A 152 -4.29 -5.07 2.46
N GLY A 153 -3.73 -6.26 2.63
CA GLY A 153 -4.38 -7.53 2.30
C GLY A 153 -3.84 -8.19 1.03
N PRO A 154 -4.41 -9.33 0.63
CA PRO A 154 -3.95 -10.08 -0.52
C PRO A 154 -4.28 -9.39 -1.85
N THR A 155 -3.42 -9.63 -2.84
CA THR A 155 -3.58 -9.22 -4.24
C THR A 155 -3.28 -10.41 -5.15
N PRO A 156 -3.55 -10.34 -6.47
CA PRO A 156 -3.13 -11.37 -7.41
C PRO A 156 -1.63 -11.68 -7.39
N TYR A 157 -0.81 -10.74 -6.92
CA TYR A 157 0.64 -10.88 -6.86
C TYR A 157 1.17 -11.47 -5.55
N CYS A 158 0.34 -11.77 -4.56
CA CYS A 158 0.80 -12.16 -3.23
C CYS A 158 1.19 -13.63 -3.07
N ARG A 159 1.09 -14.43 -4.12
CA ARG A 159 1.56 -15.83 -4.17
C ARG A 159 1.06 -16.71 -3.01
N GLY A 160 -0.17 -16.50 -2.57
CA GLY A 160 -0.75 -17.21 -1.44
C GLY A 160 -0.35 -16.70 -0.05
N ALA A 161 0.40 -15.60 0.02
CA ALA A 161 0.66 -14.91 1.28
C ALA A 161 -0.58 -14.14 1.77
N ASP A 162 -0.60 -13.81 3.07
CA ASP A 162 -1.73 -13.13 3.71
C ASP A 162 -1.87 -11.64 3.34
N GLY A 163 -0.90 -11.07 2.65
CA GLY A 163 -0.90 -9.66 2.26
C GLY A 163 -0.70 -8.67 3.42
N ARG A 164 -0.44 -9.13 4.64
CA ARG A 164 -0.21 -8.28 5.81
C ARG A 164 1.25 -7.94 6.03
N ALA A 165 1.50 -6.80 6.67
CA ALA A 165 2.82 -6.37 7.11
C ALA A 165 2.90 -6.40 8.63
N VAL A 166 3.99 -6.98 9.17
CA VAL A 166 4.20 -7.00 10.62
C VAL A 166 4.72 -5.64 11.10
N LEU A 167 4.25 -5.18 12.26
CA LEU A 167 4.58 -3.86 12.82
C LEU A 167 6.09 -3.59 12.87
N ARG A 168 6.88 -4.55 13.34
CA ARG A 168 8.35 -4.42 13.42
C ARG A 168 8.98 -4.07 12.07
N SER A 169 8.54 -4.72 11.01
CA SER A 169 9.04 -4.46 9.65
C SER A 169 8.57 -3.10 9.15
N SER A 170 7.31 -2.76 9.41
CA SER A 170 6.72 -1.49 8.98
C SER A 170 7.39 -0.29 9.65
N VAL A 171 7.68 -0.37 10.96
CA VAL A 171 8.44 0.67 11.67
C VAL A 171 9.83 0.85 11.06
N ARG A 172 10.53 -0.25 10.75
CA ARG A 172 11.84 -0.18 10.12
C ARG A 172 11.78 0.46 8.73
N GLU A 173 10.82 0.08 7.90
CA GLU A 173 10.64 0.69 6.58
C GLU A 173 10.31 2.17 6.70
N PHE A 174 9.39 2.54 7.60
CA PHE A 174 9.02 3.93 7.84
C PHE A 174 10.24 4.79 8.18
N LEU A 175 11.01 4.38 9.16
CA LEU A 175 12.20 5.10 9.60
C LEU A 175 13.28 5.16 8.52
N ALA A 176 13.51 4.06 7.81
CA ALA A 176 14.53 4.00 6.77
C ALA A 176 14.20 4.91 5.59
N GLN A 177 12.96 4.95 5.13
CA GLN A 177 12.53 5.82 4.04
C GLN A 177 12.71 7.30 4.39
N GLU A 178 12.21 7.73 5.53
CA GLU A 178 12.34 9.12 5.97
C GLU A 178 13.80 9.51 6.24
N PHE A 179 14.60 8.60 6.79
CA PHE A 179 16.03 8.81 6.99
C PHE A 179 16.79 8.96 5.67
N MET A 180 16.53 8.08 4.70
CA MET A 180 17.17 8.16 3.39
C MET A 180 16.78 9.43 2.65
N HIS A 181 15.51 9.85 2.75
CA HIS A 181 15.06 11.13 2.22
C HIS A 181 15.82 12.31 2.85
N ALA A 182 15.96 12.32 4.19
CA ALA A 182 16.71 13.36 4.90
C ALA A 182 18.19 13.43 4.50
N LEU A 183 18.76 12.32 4.01
CA LEU A 183 20.11 12.28 3.45
C LEU A 183 20.18 12.71 1.97
N GLY A 184 19.05 13.08 1.35
CA GLY A 184 18.99 13.46 -0.07
C GLY A 184 19.03 12.27 -1.03
N VAL A 185 18.82 11.05 -0.56
CA VAL A 185 18.75 9.87 -1.41
C VAL A 185 17.32 9.73 -1.96
N PRO A 186 17.13 9.63 -3.28
CA PRO A 186 15.81 9.37 -3.86
C PRO A 186 15.22 8.08 -3.31
N THR A 187 14.05 8.18 -2.71
CA THR A 187 13.35 7.06 -2.08
C THR A 187 11.84 7.29 -2.08
N SER A 188 11.06 6.24 -1.89
CA SER A 188 9.66 6.39 -1.49
C SER A 188 9.59 7.00 -0.09
N ARG A 189 8.49 7.67 0.21
CA ARG A 189 8.26 8.34 1.49
C ARG A 189 7.25 7.56 2.33
N SER A 190 7.30 7.73 3.63
CA SER A 190 6.36 7.12 4.56
C SER A 190 5.36 8.15 5.07
N LEU A 191 4.08 8.01 4.71
CA LEU A 191 3.06 8.97 5.08
C LEU A 191 2.59 8.74 6.51
N THR A 192 1.98 7.58 6.78
CA THR A 192 1.43 7.21 8.09
C THR A 192 1.70 5.76 8.41
N LEU A 193 1.65 5.44 9.69
CA LEU A 193 1.73 4.08 10.21
C LEU A 193 0.58 3.85 11.20
N TYR A 194 -0.26 2.88 10.85
CA TYR A 194 -1.33 2.37 11.70
C TYR A 194 -1.10 0.89 11.99
N ARG A 195 -1.63 0.40 13.09
CA ARG A 195 -1.62 -1.03 13.43
C ARG A 195 -3.01 -1.51 13.78
N SER A 196 -3.27 -2.79 13.66
CA SER A 196 -4.40 -3.41 14.32
C SER A 196 -4.02 -3.81 15.75
N SER A 197 -4.91 -3.56 16.70
CA SER A 197 -4.74 -4.03 18.09
C SER A 197 -5.21 -5.47 18.28
N SER A 198 -6.07 -5.97 17.40
CA SER A 198 -6.75 -7.26 17.57
C SER A 198 -6.40 -8.31 16.53
N GLU A 199 -6.01 -7.92 15.31
CA GLU A 199 -5.74 -8.89 14.24
C GLU A 199 -4.52 -9.75 14.55
N ARG A 200 -4.65 -11.05 14.32
CA ARG A 200 -3.57 -12.03 14.42
C ARG A 200 -3.52 -12.86 13.15
N VAL A 201 -2.33 -12.95 12.57
CA VAL A 201 -2.09 -13.74 11.37
C VAL A 201 -1.15 -14.88 11.73
N LEU A 202 -1.62 -16.11 11.54
CA LEU A 202 -0.80 -17.29 11.73
C LEU A 202 0.10 -17.49 10.52
N ARG A 203 1.41 -17.51 10.76
CA ARG A 203 2.41 -17.80 9.72
C ARG A 203 3.30 -18.93 10.18
N PRO A 204 3.52 -19.96 9.35
CA PRO A 204 4.55 -20.94 9.62
C PRO A 204 5.91 -20.22 9.58
N TRP A 205 6.64 -20.32 10.66
CA TRP A 205 7.95 -19.69 10.76
C TRP A 205 9.01 -20.47 9.95
N TYR A 206 8.90 -21.77 10.02
CA TYR A 206 9.75 -22.71 9.27
C TYR A 206 8.93 -23.94 8.85
N SER A 207 9.60 -25.04 8.46
CA SER A 207 8.96 -26.32 8.22
C SER A 207 8.40 -26.92 9.53
N GLU A 208 7.56 -27.96 9.41
CA GLU A 208 6.98 -28.67 10.55
C GLU A 208 8.01 -29.19 11.58
N GLN A 209 9.27 -29.30 11.17
CA GLN A 209 10.36 -29.80 12.03
C GLN A 209 11.13 -28.66 12.71
N SER A 210 10.75 -27.42 12.54
CA SER A 210 11.46 -26.27 13.05
C SER A 210 10.85 -25.74 14.35
N ARG A 211 11.63 -24.98 15.07
CA ARG A 211 11.24 -24.35 16.34
C ARG A 211 10.28 -23.20 16.17
N SER A 212 9.20 -23.37 15.57
CA SER A 212 8.26 -22.30 15.33
C SER A 212 7.27 -22.04 16.47
N LEU A 213 7.51 -22.60 17.60
CA LEU A 213 6.60 -22.52 18.76
C LEU A 213 7.03 -21.48 19.80
N ASP A 214 8.01 -20.66 19.52
CA ASP A 214 8.47 -19.59 20.41
C ASP A 214 7.81 -18.26 20.09
#